data_f58d2b1c31d39a5b3d532550550a876a
#
_entry.id   f58d2b1c31d39a5b3d532550550a876a
#
_cell.length_a   1.000
_cell.length_b   1.000
_cell.length_c   1.000
_cell.angle_alpha   90.00
_cell.angle_beta   90.00
_cell.angle_gamma   90.00
#
_symmetry.space_group_name_H-M   'P 1'
#
loop_
_entity.id
_entity.type
_entity.pdbx_description
1 polymer ?
#
loop_
_entity_poly.entity_id
_entity_poly.type
_entity_poly.pdbx_seq_one_letter_code
_entity_poly.pdbx_strand_id
1 'polypeptide(L)'
;MKKFSLFTLALVILVSKTNAQFIKQDSAVVKGFFSEALSTAQAYNDLYYLCKKIGHRIAGSEAADKAILWGDSVLKSIPADNVFLMPVKVPKWKRGKKEYAAIYVGKKKTEIPLRALGGSVGTNGTLKAEVVEVKDFEDLKAKGDQVKGKIVFINKAFDPAIINTGSAYGNTSPIRTNGASEAAKYGAVGCIIRSLTSADDKFPHTGAMRYKEDVTKIPAAALSSLDAHFLHEALQSNKKVLFEMRMECERFDSVMQSNVIGEIKGSVYPEKIIVVGGHLDSWDVGEGAHDDGTGIVQSMEVLRIMKATGYKPACTIRAVLYINEEFGNDGGETYAKVAKEKGWEHIAAIESDGGGFTPKGFSCDAQDSQVDWAKSLMPFFEPYNLYSFKRGWSGVDIGPLKNGSTMLFALMVDGQRYFDFHHTDNDRFENVNKRELELGAASMASLVYFIDQKIQKETPQK
;
A
#
# COMPACT_ATOMS: atom_id res chain seq x y z
N MET A 1 -16.20 -62.97 7.77
CA MET A 1 -15.22 -61.94 7.33
C MET A 1 -15.59 -61.15 6.06
N LYS A 2 -16.52 -61.58 5.20
CA LYS A 2 -16.87 -60.85 3.94
C LYS A 2 -17.82 -59.62 4.11
N LYS A 3 -18.56 -59.52 5.22
CA LYS A 3 -19.50 -58.37 5.44
C LYS A 3 -18.84 -57.10 5.93
N PHE A 4 -17.65 -57.15 6.53
CA PHE A 4 -16.91 -55.97 7.02
C PHE A 4 -16.25 -55.17 5.87
N SER A 5 -15.84 -55.84 4.79
CA SER A 5 -15.16 -55.22 3.64
C SER A 5 -16.10 -54.39 2.76
N LEU A 6 -17.39 -54.75 2.65
CA LEU A 6 -18.37 -54.00 1.82
C LEU A 6 -18.79 -52.68 2.49
N PHE A 7 -18.93 -52.67 3.82
CA PHE A 7 -19.30 -51.45 4.57
C PHE A 7 -18.19 -50.41 4.55
N THR A 8 -16.93 -50.82 4.64
CA THR A 8 -15.76 -49.92 4.58
C THR A 8 -15.61 -49.36 3.18
N LEU A 9 -15.81 -50.12 2.13
CA LEU A 9 -15.72 -49.66 0.73
C LEU A 9 -16.87 -48.68 0.40
N ALA A 10 -18.09 -48.93 0.86
CA ALA A 10 -19.24 -48.04 0.67
C ALA A 10 -19.05 -46.71 1.40
N LEU A 11 -18.46 -46.70 2.61
CA LEU A 11 -18.16 -45.49 3.38
C LEU A 11 -17.08 -44.65 2.69
N VAL A 12 -16.00 -45.26 2.17
CA VAL A 12 -14.94 -44.60 1.44
C VAL A 12 -15.46 -43.97 0.13
N ILE A 13 -16.36 -44.67 -0.58
CA ILE A 13 -16.98 -44.13 -1.81
C ILE A 13 -17.95 -43.00 -1.50
N LEU A 14 -18.68 -43.04 -0.38
CA LEU A 14 -19.58 -41.96 0.03
C LEU A 14 -18.79 -40.69 0.43
N VAL A 15 -17.73 -40.83 1.22
CA VAL A 15 -16.87 -39.73 1.63
C VAL A 15 -16.13 -39.10 0.43
N SER A 16 -15.68 -39.94 -0.53
CA SER A 16 -15.03 -39.42 -1.73
C SER A 16 -16.00 -38.67 -2.66
N LYS A 17 -17.25 -39.13 -2.77
CA LYS A 17 -18.30 -38.44 -3.56
C LYS A 17 -18.71 -37.09 -2.92
N THR A 18 -18.86 -37.05 -1.60
CA THR A 18 -19.16 -35.80 -0.89
C THR A 18 -18.02 -34.78 -1.02
N ASN A 19 -16.76 -35.18 -0.82
CA ASN A 19 -15.62 -34.28 -1.02
C ASN A 19 -15.55 -33.77 -2.46
N ALA A 20 -15.73 -34.63 -3.46
CA ALA A 20 -15.72 -34.19 -4.87
C ALA A 20 -16.88 -33.23 -5.20
N GLN A 21 -18.03 -33.38 -4.57
CA GLN A 21 -19.17 -32.49 -4.75
C GLN A 21 -18.91 -31.11 -4.11
N PHE A 22 -18.33 -31.05 -2.91
CA PHE A 22 -17.93 -29.80 -2.26
C PHE A 22 -16.88 -29.05 -3.08
N ILE A 23 -15.82 -29.72 -3.54
CA ILE A 23 -14.78 -29.12 -4.40
C ILE A 23 -15.41 -28.54 -5.67
N LYS A 24 -16.37 -29.23 -6.30
CA LYS A 24 -17.05 -28.73 -7.50
C LYS A 24 -17.92 -27.51 -7.22
N GLN A 25 -18.58 -27.45 -6.07
CA GLN A 25 -19.40 -26.31 -5.66
C GLN A 25 -18.53 -25.08 -5.36
N ASP A 26 -17.48 -25.23 -4.56
CA ASP A 26 -16.54 -24.13 -4.24
C ASP A 26 -15.88 -23.55 -5.51
N SER A 27 -15.44 -24.45 -6.43
CA SER A 27 -14.88 -24.01 -7.73
C SER A 27 -15.89 -23.25 -8.58
N ALA A 28 -17.17 -23.59 -8.53
CA ALA A 28 -18.22 -22.88 -9.27
C ALA A 28 -18.46 -21.47 -8.70
N VAL A 29 -18.43 -21.30 -7.37
CA VAL A 29 -18.55 -20.00 -6.71
C VAL A 29 -17.35 -19.10 -7.09
N VAL A 30 -16.13 -19.61 -6.95
CA VAL A 30 -14.91 -18.88 -7.33
C VAL A 30 -14.97 -18.46 -8.80
N LYS A 31 -15.35 -19.38 -9.71
CA LYS A 31 -15.55 -19.05 -11.12
C LYS A 31 -16.57 -17.94 -11.32
N GLY A 32 -17.66 -17.93 -10.54
CA GLY A 32 -18.68 -16.88 -10.56
C GLY A 32 -18.09 -15.51 -10.23
N PHE A 33 -17.27 -15.42 -9.18
CA PHE A 33 -16.62 -14.16 -8.78
C PHE A 33 -15.66 -13.62 -9.85
N PHE A 34 -14.81 -14.49 -10.41
CA PHE A 34 -13.93 -14.08 -11.51
C PHE A 34 -14.71 -13.69 -12.78
N SER A 35 -15.78 -14.39 -13.09
CA SER A 35 -16.63 -14.05 -14.24
C SER A 35 -17.32 -12.70 -14.05
N GLU A 36 -17.85 -12.42 -12.85
CA GLU A 36 -18.52 -11.18 -12.53
C GLU A 36 -17.57 -9.99 -12.59
N ALA A 37 -16.41 -10.06 -11.90
CA ALA A 37 -15.40 -9.01 -11.93
C ALA A 37 -14.94 -8.68 -13.35
N LEU A 38 -14.56 -9.70 -14.12
CA LEU A 38 -14.02 -9.51 -15.47
C LEU A 38 -15.07 -9.02 -16.50
N SER A 39 -16.35 -9.30 -16.29
CA SER A 39 -17.40 -8.89 -17.23
C SER A 39 -17.92 -7.48 -16.98
N THR A 40 -18.00 -7.04 -15.72
CA THR A 40 -18.48 -5.70 -15.35
C THR A 40 -17.37 -4.67 -15.29
N ALA A 41 -16.19 -5.05 -14.79
CA ALA A 41 -15.02 -4.19 -14.62
C ALA A 41 -15.33 -2.86 -13.88
N GLN A 42 -16.13 -2.95 -12.81
CA GLN A 42 -16.55 -1.75 -12.07
C GLN A 42 -15.40 -1.12 -11.30
N ALA A 43 -14.49 -1.93 -10.72
CA ALA A 43 -13.32 -1.40 -10.04
C ALA A 43 -12.48 -0.48 -10.94
N TYR A 44 -12.32 -0.80 -12.22
CA TYR A 44 -11.59 0.05 -13.16
C TYR A 44 -12.29 1.39 -13.43
N ASN A 45 -13.64 1.39 -13.49
CA ASN A 45 -14.41 2.62 -13.66
C ASN A 45 -14.32 3.51 -12.41
N ASP A 46 -14.35 2.92 -11.23
CA ASP A 46 -14.23 3.62 -9.95
C ASP A 46 -12.81 4.19 -9.79
N LEU A 47 -11.78 3.43 -10.17
CA LEU A 47 -10.39 3.92 -10.22
C LEU A 47 -10.24 5.12 -11.18
N TYR A 48 -10.87 5.05 -12.36
CA TYR A 48 -10.88 6.19 -13.30
C TYR A 48 -11.42 7.45 -12.63
N TYR A 49 -12.55 7.33 -11.92
CA TYR A 49 -13.14 8.48 -11.23
C TYR A 49 -12.20 9.02 -10.15
N LEU A 50 -11.67 8.14 -9.30
CA LEU A 50 -10.76 8.52 -8.22
C LEU A 50 -9.53 9.25 -8.77
N CYS A 51 -8.89 8.71 -9.80
CA CYS A 51 -7.68 9.29 -10.40
C CYS A 51 -7.97 10.57 -11.20
N LYS A 52 -8.99 10.56 -12.06
CA LYS A 52 -9.21 11.63 -13.05
C LYS A 52 -10.14 12.75 -12.58
N LYS A 53 -10.98 12.52 -11.58
CA LYS A 53 -11.91 13.53 -11.05
C LYS A 53 -11.49 14.08 -9.69
N ILE A 54 -10.78 13.28 -8.88
CA ILE A 54 -10.25 13.69 -7.58
C ILE A 54 -8.74 13.91 -7.68
N GLY A 55 -8.00 12.94 -8.22
CA GLY A 55 -6.56 12.98 -8.37
C GLY A 55 -5.80 12.66 -7.08
N HIS A 56 -4.60 13.21 -6.94
CA HIS A 56 -3.80 13.06 -5.71
C HIS A 56 -4.55 13.59 -4.48
N ARG A 57 -4.43 12.88 -3.36
CA ARG A 57 -5.33 13.05 -2.23
C ARG A 57 -4.64 12.85 -0.87
N ILE A 58 -3.52 13.56 -0.69
CA ILE A 58 -2.73 13.48 0.55
C ILE A 58 -3.60 13.76 1.78
N ALA A 59 -3.41 13.01 2.84
CA ALA A 59 -4.14 13.19 4.09
C ALA A 59 -4.08 14.64 4.59
N GLY A 60 -5.20 15.15 5.11
CA GLY A 60 -5.34 16.55 5.54
C GLY A 60 -5.64 17.53 4.41
N SER A 61 -5.80 17.09 3.16
CA SER A 61 -6.15 17.93 2.00
C SER A 61 -7.65 17.91 1.70
N GLU A 62 -8.12 18.92 0.95
CA GLU A 62 -9.49 18.97 0.40
C GLU A 62 -9.76 17.83 -0.61
N ALA A 63 -8.71 17.35 -1.30
CA ALA A 63 -8.85 16.22 -2.21
C ALA A 63 -9.12 14.92 -1.45
N ALA A 64 -8.47 14.73 -0.29
CA ALA A 64 -8.77 13.60 0.60
C ALA A 64 -10.21 13.68 1.13
N ASP A 65 -10.73 14.89 1.49
CA ASP A 65 -12.14 15.06 1.87
C ASP A 65 -13.08 14.64 0.73
N LYS A 66 -12.77 15.02 -0.52
CA LYS A 66 -13.54 14.59 -1.70
C LYS A 66 -13.49 13.08 -1.92
N ALA A 67 -12.34 12.45 -1.67
CA ALA A 67 -12.18 11.01 -1.78
C ALA A 67 -13.00 10.26 -0.70
N ILE A 68 -13.04 10.78 0.54
CA ILE A 68 -13.90 10.25 1.61
C ILE A 68 -15.38 10.29 1.19
N LEU A 69 -15.86 11.42 0.69
CA LEU A 69 -17.25 11.58 0.23
C LEU A 69 -17.56 10.70 -0.98
N TRP A 70 -16.61 10.54 -1.90
CA TRP A 70 -16.74 9.63 -3.03
C TRP A 70 -16.81 8.17 -2.57
N GLY A 71 -15.91 7.71 -1.70
CA GLY A 71 -15.93 6.35 -1.17
C GLY A 71 -17.24 6.02 -0.44
N ASP A 72 -17.74 6.95 0.40
CA ASP A 72 -19.05 6.85 1.05
C ASP A 72 -20.19 6.69 0.02
N SER A 73 -20.15 7.49 -1.05
CA SER A 73 -21.15 7.43 -2.12
C SER A 73 -21.10 6.11 -2.90
N VAL A 74 -19.90 5.63 -3.25
CA VAL A 74 -19.73 4.35 -3.96
C VAL A 74 -20.23 3.19 -3.11
N LEU A 75 -19.82 3.11 -1.84
CA LEU A 75 -20.26 2.05 -0.92
C LEU A 75 -21.78 2.06 -0.70
N LYS A 76 -22.41 3.23 -0.68
CA LYS A 76 -23.88 3.37 -0.62
C LYS A 76 -24.58 2.93 -1.92
N SER A 77 -23.92 3.06 -3.07
CA SER A 77 -24.46 2.60 -4.36
C SER A 77 -24.41 1.06 -4.50
N ILE A 78 -23.42 0.42 -3.87
CA ILE A 78 -23.44 -1.03 -3.63
C ILE A 78 -24.55 -1.26 -2.59
N PRO A 79 -25.48 -2.22 -2.76
CA PRO A 79 -26.52 -2.47 -1.76
C PRO A 79 -25.91 -3.08 -0.47
N ALA A 80 -24.96 -2.36 0.14
CA ALA A 80 -24.38 -2.63 1.43
C ALA A 80 -25.45 -2.46 2.54
N ASP A 81 -25.33 -3.24 3.60
CA ASP A 81 -26.33 -3.20 4.67
C ASP A 81 -26.06 -2.04 5.65
N ASN A 82 -24.84 -1.55 5.69
CA ASN A 82 -24.42 -0.41 6.50
C ASN A 82 -23.25 0.33 5.85
N VAL A 83 -23.26 1.66 5.86
CA VAL A 83 -22.13 2.52 5.45
C VAL A 83 -21.98 3.65 6.45
N PHE A 84 -20.78 3.85 6.99
CA PHE A 84 -20.51 4.88 7.97
C PHE A 84 -19.08 5.42 7.90
N LEU A 85 -18.89 6.64 8.43
CA LEU A 85 -17.60 7.28 8.55
C LEU A 85 -17.06 7.12 9.97
N MET A 86 -15.78 6.80 10.09
CA MET A 86 -15.07 6.73 11.38
C MET A 86 -14.06 7.87 11.45
N PRO A 87 -14.27 8.87 12.36
CA PRO A 87 -13.38 10.02 12.47
C PRO A 87 -11.94 9.62 12.86
N VAL A 88 -10.98 10.21 12.16
CA VAL A 88 -9.53 10.02 12.37
C VAL A 88 -8.87 11.39 12.40
N LYS A 89 -7.97 11.60 13.36
CA LYS A 89 -7.13 12.80 13.44
C LYS A 89 -5.87 12.57 12.62
N VAL A 90 -5.67 13.35 11.56
CA VAL A 90 -4.57 13.19 10.62
C VAL A 90 -3.65 14.41 10.60
N PRO A 91 -2.34 14.26 10.32
CA PRO A 91 -1.44 15.39 10.12
C PRO A 91 -1.83 16.16 8.85
N LYS A 92 -1.45 17.43 8.81
CA LYS A 92 -1.61 18.27 7.62
C LYS A 92 -0.28 18.88 7.24
N TRP A 93 0.16 18.54 6.04
CA TRP A 93 1.34 19.07 5.42
C TRP A 93 1.03 19.48 3.98
N LYS A 94 1.69 20.55 3.50
CA LYS A 94 1.58 21.03 2.11
C LYS A 94 2.95 21.14 1.51
N ARG A 95 3.13 20.64 0.31
CA ARG A 95 4.33 20.81 -0.50
C ARG A 95 4.55 22.25 -0.93
N GLY A 96 3.47 23.00 -1.12
CA GLY A 96 3.50 24.37 -1.62
C GLY A 96 3.54 24.43 -3.15
N LYS A 97 4.19 25.47 -3.68
CA LYS A 97 4.36 25.62 -5.12
C LYS A 97 5.37 24.61 -5.67
N LYS A 98 5.38 24.48 -7.02
CA LYS A 98 6.31 23.60 -7.74
C LYS A 98 7.75 23.86 -7.30
N GLU A 99 8.44 22.81 -6.91
CA GLU A 99 9.83 22.86 -6.50
C GLU A 99 10.73 23.21 -7.68
N TYR A 100 11.83 23.84 -7.36
CA TYR A 100 12.89 24.17 -8.30
C TYR A 100 14.21 23.58 -7.83
N ALA A 101 15.00 23.03 -8.77
CA ALA A 101 16.37 22.63 -8.52
C ALA A 101 17.27 22.82 -9.74
N ALA A 102 18.55 23.10 -9.46
CA ALA A 102 19.59 23.17 -10.47
C ALA A 102 20.94 22.69 -9.93
N ILE A 103 21.68 21.98 -10.77
CA ILE A 103 23.07 21.58 -10.53
C ILE A 103 23.99 22.51 -11.31
N TYR A 104 25.00 23.03 -10.61
CA TYR A 104 26.05 23.85 -11.21
C TYR A 104 27.38 23.12 -11.20
N VAL A 105 27.96 22.92 -12.38
CA VAL A 105 29.30 22.34 -12.56
C VAL A 105 30.22 23.44 -13.15
N GLY A 106 30.98 24.07 -12.28
CA GLY A 106 31.68 25.31 -12.64
C GLY A 106 30.69 26.42 -13.02
N LYS A 107 30.73 26.89 -14.28
CA LYS A 107 29.79 27.92 -14.80
C LYS A 107 28.53 27.34 -15.44
N LYS A 108 28.47 26.03 -15.69
CA LYS A 108 27.32 25.39 -16.36
C LYS A 108 26.21 25.14 -15.35
N LYS A 109 25.01 25.64 -15.62
CA LYS A 109 23.77 25.37 -14.88
C LYS A 109 22.92 24.35 -15.64
N THR A 110 22.40 23.34 -14.94
CA THR A 110 21.45 22.36 -15.47
C THR A 110 20.27 22.28 -14.51
N GLU A 111 19.07 22.64 -14.97
CA GLU A 111 17.84 22.48 -14.18
C GLU A 111 17.38 21.03 -14.23
N ILE A 112 16.89 20.53 -13.10
CA ILE A 112 16.46 19.13 -12.94
C ILE A 112 15.15 19.06 -12.15
N PRO A 113 14.35 18.00 -12.33
CA PRO A 113 13.23 17.71 -11.45
C PRO A 113 13.68 17.48 -10.00
N LEU A 114 12.85 17.91 -9.06
CA LEU A 114 13.02 17.69 -7.63
C LEU A 114 11.65 17.39 -7.01
N ARG A 115 11.61 16.54 -6.00
CA ARG A 115 10.43 16.37 -5.14
C ARG A 115 10.84 16.46 -3.67
N ALA A 116 10.25 17.41 -2.96
CA ALA A 116 10.39 17.48 -1.52
C ALA A 116 9.92 16.17 -0.89
N LEU A 117 10.61 15.70 0.14
CA LEU A 117 10.14 14.57 0.93
C LEU A 117 8.98 14.99 1.81
N GLY A 118 8.01 14.08 2.01
CA GLY A 118 6.83 14.34 2.82
C GLY A 118 7.18 14.66 4.27
N GLY A 119 6.69 15.80 4.76
CA GLY A 119 7.04 16.33 6.08
C GLY A 119 8.28 17.22 6.11
N SER A 120 8.99 17.41 4.99
CA SER A 120 10.11 18.35 4.89
C SER A 120 9.69 19.78 5.21
N VAL A 121 10.62 20.55 5.79
CA VAL A 121 10.51 22.02 5.87
C VAL A 121 10.89 22.65 4.53
N GLY A 122 10.41 23.87 4.27
CA GLY A 122 10.80 24.67 3.11
C GLY A 122 12.22 25.21 3.21
N THR A 123 12.72 25.80 2.13
CA THR A 123 14.07 26.38 2.03
C THR A 123 14.14 27.84 2.50
N ASN A 124 13.02 28.47 2.87
CA ASN A 124 12.94 29.89 3.22
C ASN A 124 13.64 30.81 2.17
N GLY A 125 13.22 30.68 0.92
CA GLY A 125 13.84 31.26 -0.25
C GLY A 125 14.69 30.26 -1.03
N THR A 126 15.85 30.65 -1.49
CA THR A 126 16.75 29.80 -2.28
C THR A 126 17.87 29.27 -1.40
N LEU A 127 18.00 27.95 -1.29
CA LEU A 127 19.15 27.28 -0.70
C LEU A 127 20.13 26.91 -1.81
N LYS A 128 21.36 27.40 -1.73
CA LYS A 128 22.44 27.06 -2.66
C LYS A 128 23.73 26.79 -1.89
N ALA A 129 24.25 25.58 -2.01
CA ALA A 129 25.46 25.16 -1.31
C ALA A 129 26.26 24.11 -2.11
N GLU A 130 27.49 23.86 -1.66
CA GLU A 130 28.27 22.72 -2.15
C GLU A 130 27.63 21.41 -1.77
N VAL A 131 27.84 20.37 -2.59
CA VAL A 131 27.31 19.02 -2.36
C VAL A 131 28.40 18.11 -1.84
N VAL A 132 28.07 17.31 -0.82
CA VAL A 132 28.87 16.16 -0.39
C VAL A 132 28.05 14.89 -0.60
N GLU A 133 28.56 14.01 -1.44
CA GLU A 133 27.96 12.70 -1.66
C GLU A 133 28.39 11.74 -0.56
N VAL A 134 27.41 10.94 -0.08
CA VAL A 134 27.60 9.81 0.83
C VAL A 134 26.82 8.59 0.34
N LYS A 135 27.34 7.40 0.60
CA LYS A 135 26.70 6.13 0.22
C LYS A 135 25.55 5.76 1.18
N ASP A 136 25.80 5.99 2.48
CA ASP A 136 24.92 5.59 3.57
C ASP A 136 25.26 6.38 4.84
N PHE A 137 24.68 5.99 5.98
CA PHE A 137 24.89 6.68 7.27
C PHE A 137 26.28 6.41 7.86
N GLU A 138 26.92 5.29 7.54
CA GLU A 138 28.30 5.02 7.99
C GLU A 138 29.29 5.91 7.25
N ASP A 139 29.11 6.08 5.93
CA ASP A 139 29.91 7.02 5.15
C ASP A 139 29.69 8.47 5.59
N LEU A 140 28.41 8.85 5.88
CA LEU A 140 28.08 10.16 6.45
C LEU A 140 28.80 10.41 7.77
N LYS A 141 28.80 9.45 8.67
CA LYS A 141 29.53 9.51 9.95
C LYS A 141 31.03 9.63 9.77
N ALA A 142 31.59 8.89 8.82
CA ALA A 142 33.02 8.97 8.50
C ALA A 142 33.44 10.36 7.96
N LYS A 143 32.57 11.02 7.20
CA LYS A 143 32.81 12.39 6.71
C LYS A 143 32.65 13.46 7.79
N GLY A 144 31.81 13.24 8.80
CA GLY A 144 31.63 14.10 9.96
C GLY A 144 31.52 15.58 9.58
N ASP A 145 32.37 16.45 10.12
CA ASP A 145 32.35 17.90 9.94
C ASP A 145 32.57 18.37 8.48
N GLN A 146 33.00 17.49 7.56
CA GLN A 146 33.18 17.84 6.15
C GLN A 146 31.84 18.23 5.48
N VAL A 147 30.70 17.83 6.04
CA VAL A 147 29.36 18.14 5.51
C VAL A 147 28.80 19.46 6.07
N LYS A 148 29.46 20.06 7.04
CA LYS A 148 29.00 21.31 7.68
C LYS A 148 28.84 22.45 6.67
N GLY A 149 27.63 23.05 6.65
CA GLY A 149 27.28 24.14 5.71
C GLY A 149 27.04 23.65 4.27
N LYS A 150 27.00 22.35 4.02
CA LYS A 150 26.80 21.77 2.68
C LYS A 150 25.47 21.03 2.57
N ILE A 151 25.08 20.70 1.35
CA ILE A 151 23.96 19.78 1.07
C ILE A 151 24.53 18.35 1.01
N VAL A 152 23.98 17.46 1.81
CA VAL A 152 24.33 16.03 1.77
C VAL A 152 23.49 15.35 0.69
N PHE A 153 24.17 14.66 -0.22
CA PHE A 153 23.55 13.78 -1.21
C PHE A 153 23.74 12.32 -0.80
N ILE A 154 22.67 11.63 -0.39
CA ILE A 154 22.71 10.21 -0.03
C ILE A 154 22.40 9.40 -1.28
N ASN A 155 23.44 8.85 -1.92
CA ASN A 155 23.33 8.13 -3.19
C ASN A 155 23.33 6.61 -2.98
N LYS A 156 22.28 6.09 -2.31
CA LYS A 156 22.08 4.66 -2.10
C LYS A 156 21.01 4.14 -3.06
N ALA A 157 21.41 3.35 -4.06
CA ALA A 157 20.50 2.67 -4.97
C ALA A 157 19.91 1.40 -4.33
N PHE A 158 18.85 0.86 -4.92
CA PHE A 158 18.43 -0.53 -4.65
C PHE A 158 19.56 -1.49 -4.99
N ASP A 159 19.72 -2.52 -4.17
CA ASP A 159 20.62 -3.62 -4.49
C ASP A 159 19.98 -4.47 -5.62
N PRO A 160 20.57 -4.51 -6.83
CA PRO A 160 20.01 -5.23 -7.96
C PRO A 160 20.02 -6.76 -7.79
N ALA A 161 20.76 -7.28 -6.81
CA ALA A 161 20.76 -8.71 -6.48
C ALA A 161 19.53 -9.14 -5.67
N ILE A 162 18.77 -8.19 -5.11
CA ILE A 162 17.56 -8.49 -4.35
C ILE A 162 16.37 -8.61 -5.31
N ILE A 163 15.91 -9.84 -5.56
CA ILE A 163 14.80 -10.13 -6.49
C ILE A 163 13.49 -9.51 -6.02
N ASN A 164 13.21 -9.52 -4.71
CA ASN A 164 12.00 -8.90 -4.16
C ASN A 164 12.19 -7.39 -4.01
N THR A 165 11.51 -6.61 -4.83
CA THR A 165 11.63 -5.15 -4.86
C THR A 165 11.19 -4.49 -3.55
N GLY A 166 10.18 -5.03 -2.86
CA GLY A 166 9.78 -4.57 -1.52
C GLY A 166 10.88 -4.76 -0.47
N SER A 167 11.66 -5.87 -0.55
CA SER A 167 12.82 -6.06 0.33
C SER A 167 13.96 -5.08 -0.01
N ALA A 168 14.19 -4.80 -1.30
CA ALA A 168 15.17 -3.80 -1.72
C ALA A 168 14.77 -2.40 -1.20
N TYR A 169 13.48 -2.06 -1.32
CA TYR A 169 12.93 -0.83 -0.75
C TYR A 169 13.10 -0.75 0.76
N GLY A 170 12.73 -1.79 1.52
CA GLY A 170 12.88 -1.84 2.97
C GLY A 170 14.33 -1.62 3.43
N ASN A 171 15.31 -2.18 2.70
CA ASN A 171 16.74 -2.01 2.99
C ASN A 171 17.25 -0.59 2.67
N THR A 172 16.55 0.15 1.82
CA THR A 172 17.00 1.46 1.34
C THR A 172 16.19 2.61 1.95
N SER A 173 14.93 2.40 2.28
CA SER A 173 14.01 3.42 2.80
C SER A 173 14.52 4.21 4.04
N PRO A 174 15.40 3.69 4.91
CA PRO A 174 15.95 4.48 6.00
C PRO A 174 16.65 5.77 5.57
N ILE A 175 17.24 5.84 4.34
CA ILE A 175 17.85 7.08 3.84
C ILE A 175 16.81 8.18 3.61
N ARG A 176 15.60 7.82 3.21
CA ARG A 176 14.47 8.75 3.06
C ARG A 176 13.94 9.17 4.42
N THR A 177 13.63 8.22 5.27
CA THR A 177 12.95 8.50 6.54
C THR A 177 13.83 9.27 7.52
N ASN A 178 15.13 9.01 7.57
CA ASN A 178 16.04 9.56 8.58
C ASN A 178 17.15 10.45 8.01
N GLY A 179 17.36 10.47 6.68
CA GLY A 179 18.51 11.13 6.05
C GLY A 179 18.71 12.57 6.45
N ALA A 180 17.65 13.36 6.46
CA ALA A 180 17.72 14.77 6.88
C ALA A 180 18.18 14.94 8.34
N SER A 181 17.64 14.14 9.25
CA SER A 181 18.02 14.18 10.66
C SER A 181 19.47 13.72 10.88
N GLU A 182 19.89 12.68 10.18
CA GLU A 182 21.27 12.17 10.28
C GLU A 182 22.27 13.21 9.71
N ALA A 183 21.95 13.82 8.56
CA ALA A 183 22.79 14.87 7.97
C ALA A 183 22.87 16.15 8.85
N ALA A 184 21.76 16.53 9.47
CA ALA A 184 21.69 17.71 10.34
C ALA A 184 22.58 17.60 11.58
N LYS A 185 22.81 16.39 12.10
CA LYS A 185 23.73 16.16 13.24
C LYS A 185 25.15 16.66 12.98
N TYR A 186 25.58 16.64 11.73
CA TYR A 186 26.91 17.10 11.31
C TYR A 186 26.88 18.52 10.69
N GLY A 187 25.78 19.25 10.87
CA GLY A 187 25.66 20.64 10.42
C GLY A 187 25.42 20.83 8.93
N ALA A 188 24.89 19.82 8.23
CA ALA A 188 24.40 19.98 6.86
C ALA A 188 23.25 20.99 6.82
N VAL A 189 23.10 21.72 5.69
CA VAL A 189 22.05 22.73 5.47
C VAL A 189 20.90 22.24 4.61
N GLY A 190 21.02 21.05 4.01
CA GLY A 190 20.02 20.38 3.22
C GLY A 190 20.39 18.93 3.00
N CYS A 191 19.41 18.10 2.67
CA CYS A 191 19.56 16.68 2.35
C CYS A 191 18.84 16.36 1.05
N ILE A 192 19.53 15.75 0.11
CA ILE A 192 18.91 15.17 -1.10
C ILE A 192 19.22 13.69 -1.16
N ILE A 193 18.27 12.89 -1.63
CA ILE A 193 18.43 11.45 -1.76
C ILE A 193 18.24 11.03 -3.21
N ARG A 194 18.85 9.92 -3.59
CA ARG A 194 18.47 9.16 -4.77
C ARG A 194 17.07 8.58 -4.59
N SER A 195 16.24 8.59 -5.61
CA SER A 195 14.93 7.93 -5.60
C SER A 195 15.03 6.46 -5.28
N LEU A 196 14.02 5.97 -4.53
CA LEU A 196 13.93 4.58 -4.06
C LEU A 196 13.24 3.71 -5.13
N THR A 197 13.96 3.38 -6.17
CA THR A 197 13.47 2.65 -7.34
C THR A 197 14.58 1.84 -8.00
N SER A 198 14.18 0.83 -8.79
CA SER A 198 15.03 0.14 -9.76
C SER A 198 14.95 0.74 -11.17
N ALA A 199 14.01 1.65 -11.42
CA ALA A 199 13.86 2.31 -12.72
C ALA A 199 14.96 3.35 -12.97
N ASP A 200 15.39 3.47 -14.25
CA ASP A 200 16.24 4.55 -14.73
C ASP A 200 15.39 5.57 -15.50
N ASP A 201 14.85 6.54 -14.75
CA ASP A 201 13.93 7.54 -15.27
C ASP A 201 14.17 8.95 -14.70
N LYS A 202 13.29 9.88 -15.05
CA LYS A 202 13.30 11.29 -14.62
C LYS A 202 12.25 11.61 -13.56
N PHE A 203 11.62 10.61 -12.96
CA PHE A 203 10.62 10.81 -11.92
C PHE A 203 11.26 10.77 -10.52
N PRO A 204 11.36 11.90 -9.79
CA PRO A 204 11.77 11.85 -8.39
C PRO A 204 10.69 11.20 -7.52
N HIS A 205 11.10 10.29 -6.63
CA HIS A 205 10.21 9.60 -5.70
C HIS A 205 10.17 10.33 -4.36
N THR A 206 8.98 10.79 -3.96
CA THR A 206 8.75 11.37 -2.63
C THR A 206 8.57 10.28 -1.57
N GLY A 207 7.92 10.56 -0.48
CA GLY A 207 7.56 9.67 0.61
C GLY A 207 7.87 10.30 1.97
N ALA A 208 7.28 9.76 3.04
CA ALA A 208 7.40 10.32 4.38
C ALA A 208 8.84 10.31 4.90
N MET A 209 9.18 11.40 5.57
CA MET A 209 10.38 11.52 6.38
C MET A 209 10.03 12.00 7.80
N ARG A 210 10.94 11.78 8.74
CA ARG A 210 10.75 12.17 10.13
C ARG A 210 11.96 12.96 10.62
N TYR A 211 11.70 14.11 11.26
CA TYR A 211 12.73 14.82 12.00
C TYR A 211 12.82 14.29 13.42
N LYS A 212 14.05 14.08 13.90
CA LYS A 212 14.31 13.86 15.32
C LYS A 212 14.17 15.20 16.09
N GLU A 213 13.73 15.14 17.33
CA GLU A 213 13.43 16.33 18.12
C GLU A 213 14.70 17.15 18.47
N ASP A 214 15.82 16.46 18.61
CA ASP A 214 17.11 17.00 19.05
C ASP A 214 18.00 17.59 17.95
N VAL A 215 17.49 17.68 16.70
CA VAL A 215 18.27 18.19 15.57
C VAL A 215 17.57 19.33 14.83
N THR A 216 18.36 20.20 14.24
CA THR A 216 17.86 21.27 13.36
C THR A 216 17.13 20.65 12.17
N LYS A 217 15.91 21.12 11.90
CA LYS A 217 15.16 20.69 10.71
C LYS A 217 15.77 21.36 9.47
N ILE A 218 16.25 20.56 8.54
CA ILE A 218 16.81 20.99 7.25
C ILE A 218 15.93 20.53 6.10
N PRO A 219 15.85 21.28 4.97
CA PRO A 219 15.11 20.88 3.78
C PRO A 219 15.60 19.54 3.23
N ALA A 220 14.65 18.68 2.83
CA ALA A 220 14.94 17.35 2.29
C ALA A 220 14.13 17.05 1.04
N ALA A 221 14.77 16.49 0.01
CA ALA A 221 14.16 16.17 -1.26
C ALA A 221 14.79 14.96 -1.94
N ALA A 222 14.09 14.42 -2.95
CA ALA A 222 14.57 13.34 -3.80
C ALA A 222 14.90 13.83 -5.21
N LEU A 223 15.93 13.24 -5.81
CA LEU A 223 16.28 13.32 -7.23
C LEU A 223 15.80 12.06 -7.94
N SER A 224 15.51 12.18 -9.23
CA SER A 224 15.32 10.99 -10.08
C SER A 224 16.59 10.12 -10.11
N SER A 225 16.46 8.86 -10.53
CA SER A 225 17.62 7.98 -10.68
C SER A 225 18.64 8.51 -11.69
N LEU A 226 18.18 9.05 -12.83
CA LEU A 226 19.06 9.64 -13.85
C LEU A 226 19.71 10.94 -13.38
N ASP A 227 19.02 11.79 -12.63
CA ASP A 227 19.61 13.01 -12.12
C ASP A 227 20.57 12.75 -10.95
N ALA A 228 20.33 11.69 -10.18
CA ALA A 228 21.28 11.19 -9.19
C ALA A 228 22.59 10.68 -9.83
N HIS A 229 22.50 9.97 -10.95
CA HIS A 229 23.68 9.58 -11.74
C HIS A 229 24.42 10.82 -12.28
N PHE A 230 23.70 11.76 -12.87
CA PHE A 230 24.29 13.00 -13.37
C PHE A 230 25.02 13.79 -12.27
N LEU A 231 24.42 13.89 -11.07
CA LEU A 231 25.06 14.56 -9.93
C LEU A 231 26.32 13.81 -9.47
N HIS A 232 26.25 12.48 -9.39
CA HIS A 232 27.40 11.64 -9.05
C HIS A 232 28.57 11.88 -10.01
N GLU A 233 28.35 11.79 -11.32
CA GLU A 233 29.38 12.04 -12.34
C GLU A 233 29.95 13.46 -12.24
N ALA A 234 29.10 14.45 -11.99
CA ALA A 234 29.53 15.83 -11.78
C ALA A 234 30.48 15.96 -10.58
N LEU A 235 30.19 15.25 -9.47
CA LEU A 235 31.00 15.24 -8.26
C LEU A 235 32.37 14.52 -8.45
N GLN A 236 32.46 13.57 -9.39
CA GLN A 236 33.74 12.95 -9.76
C GLN A 236 34.62 13.87 -10.64
N SER A 237 34.08 14.97 -11.17
CA SER A 237 34.86 15.94 -11.92
C SER A 237 35.69 16.80 -10.97
N ASN A 238 36.84 17.32 -11.45
CA ASN A 238 37.67 18.24 -10.66
C ASN A 238 37.08 19.68 -10.59
N LYS A 239 35.77 19.81 -10.79
CA LYS A 239 35.08 21.12 -10.78
C LYS A 239 34.26 21.27 -9.50
N LYS A 240 34.11 22.53 -9.05
CA LYS A 240 33.19 22.86 -7.96
C LYS A 240 31.75 22.54 -8.38
N VAL A 241 31.03 21.75 -7.58
CA VAL A 241 29.63 21.42 -7.79
C VAL A 241 28.79 22.10 -6.71
N LEU A 242 27.81 22.91 -7.15
CA LEU A 242 26.81 23.50 -6.28
C LEU A 242 25.43 22.93 -6.64
N PHE A 243 24.60 22.71 -5.63
CA PHE A 243 23.19 22.42 -5.79
C PHE A 243 22.36 23.60 -5.28
N GLU A 244 21.37 23.99 -6.07
CA GLU A 244 20.40 25.03 -5.74
C GLU A 244 19.03 24.43 -5.70
N MET A 245 18.26 24.67 -4.63
CA MET A 245 16.87 24.26 -4.52
C MET A 245 16.00 25.31 -3.86
N ARG A 246 14.70 25.28 -4.22
CA ARG A 246 13.66 26.10 -3.62
C ARG A 246 12.41 25.26 -3.40
N MET A 247 11.93 25.22 -2.16
CA MET A 247 10.76 24.45 -1.72
C MET A 247 9.96 25.31 -0.73
N GLU A 248 8.62 25.28 -0.84
CA GLU A 248 7.70 26.05 0.00
C GLU A 248 6.90 25.17 0.96
N CYS A 249 7.50 24.05 1.40
CA CYS A 249 6.83 23.07 2.25
C CYS A 249 6.48 23.64 3.62
N GLU A 250 5.27 23.34 4.09
CA GLU A 250 4.77 23.83 5.36
C GLU A 250 3.93 22.76 6.09
N ARG A 251 4.10 22.69 7.41
CA ARG A 251 3.31 21.82 8.28
C ARG A 251 2.31 22.66 9.07
N PHE A 252 1.08 22.15 9.15
CA PHE A 252 -0.04 22.79 9.84
C PHE A 252 -0.49 21.91 11.02
N ASP A 253 -1.45 22.44 11.80
CA ASP A 253 -2.12 21.66 12.82
C ASP A 253 -2.88 20.49 12.19
N SER A 254 -2.95 19.37 12.94
CA SER A 254 -3.71 18.20 12.52
C SER A 254 -5.19 18.52 12.35
N VAL A 255 -5.85 17.86 11.40
CA VAL A 255 -7.27 18.02 11.10
C VAL A 255 -8.02 16.70 11.29
N MET A 256 -9.36 16.77 11.32
CA MET A 256 -10.20 15.58 11.36
C MET A 256 -10.61 15.19 9.94
N GLN A 257 -10.35 13.92 9.60
CA GLN A 257 -10.86 13.24 8.40
C GLN A 257 -11.52 11.92 8.83
N SER A 258 -11.75 10.97 7.93
CA SER A 258 -12.42 9.72 8.31
C SER A 258 -11.96 8.54 7.48
N ASN A 259 -11.87 7.36 8.10
CA ASN A 259 -12.01 6.11 7.36
C ASN A 259 -13.44 5.99 6.83
N VAL A 260 -13.60 5.36 5.65
CA VAL A 260 -14.92 5.03 5.09
C VAL A 260 -15.15 3.54 5.21
N ILE A 261 -16.30 3.15 5.75
CA ILE A 261 -16.57 1.74 6.07
C ILE A 261 -17.91 1.32 5.47
N GLY A 262 -17.91 0.23 4.70
CA GLY A 262 -19.11 -0.41 4.18
C GLY A 262 -19.20 -1.87 4.58
N GLU A 263 -20.42 -2.38 4.82
CA GLU A 263 -20.63 -3.73 5.33
C GLU A 263 -21.71 -4.49 4.59
N ILE A 264 -21.47 -5.80 4.38
CA ILE A 264 -22.51 -6.80 4.17
C ILE A 264 -22.63 -7.58 5.48
N LYS A 265 -23.78 -7.46 6.14
CA LYS A 265 -24.01 -8.10 7.44
C LYS A 265 -24.07 -9.61 7.32
N GLY A 266 -23.38 -10.31 8.22
CA GLY A 266 -23.42 -11.76 8.30
C GLY A 266 -24.80 -12.29 8.64
N SER A 267 -25.21 -13.37 7.96
CA SER A 267 -26.53 -13.99 8.15
C SER A 267 -26.60 -14.93 9.34
N VAL A 268 -25.45 -15.45 9.81
CA VAL A 268 -25.36 -16.44 10.89
C VAL A 268 -24.52 -15.91 12.07
N TYR A 269 -23.36 -15.33 11.78
CA TYR A 269 -22.40 -14.81 12.75
C TYR A 269 -22.10 -13.33 12.47
N PRO A 270 -23.10 -12.42 12.64
CA PRO A 270 -22.93 -11.00 12.30
C PRO A 270 -21.89 -10.28 13.16
N GLU A 271 -21.54 -10.82 14.33
CA GLU A 271 -20.48 -10.31 15.22
C GLU A 271 -19.07 -10.65 14.73
N LYS A 272 -18.90 -11.67 13.90
CA LYS A 272 -17.63 -12.09 13.33
C LYS A 272 -17.37 -11.31 12.04
N ILE A 273 -16.23 -10.67 11.96
CA ILE A 273 -15.93 -9.71 10.90
C ILE A 273 -14.73 -10.18 10.07
N ILE A 274 -14.90 -10.18 8.74
CA ILE A 274 -13.83 -10.31 7.77
C ILE A 274 -13.65 -8.94 7.11
N VAL A 275 -12.45 -8.35 7.24
CA VAL A 275 -12.11 -7.05 6.65
C VAL A 275 -11.43 -7.24 5.30
N VAL A 276 -11.75 -6.38 4.34
CA VAL A 276 -10.95 -6.09 3.14
C VAL A 276 -10.65 -4.61 3.12
N GLY A 277 -9.43 -4.19 2.78
CA GLY A 277 -9.07 -2.78 2.85
C GLY A 277 -7.84 -2.41 2.05
N GLY A 278 -7.59 -1.12 2.01
CA GLY A 278 -6.44 -0.42 1.50
C GLY A 278 -6.53 1.03 1.95
N HIS A 279 -5.52 1.86 1.63
CA HIS A 279 -5.54 3.26 2.06
C HIS A 279 -6.11 4.22 1.02
N LEU A 280 -6.93 5.16 1.50
CA LEU A 280 -7.66 6.09 0.65
C LEU A 280 -6.81 7.30 0.24
N ASP A 281 -5.88 7.73 1.09
CA ASP A 281 -4.97 8.81 0.77
C ASP A 281 -3.92 8.36 -0.26
N SER A 282 -3.19 9.31 -0.78
CA SER A 282 -2.04 9.11 -1.67
C SER A 282 -1.10 10.30 -1.55
N TRP A 283 0.13 10.17 -2.02
CA TRP A 283 1.00 11.34 -2.16
C TRP A 283 0.38 12.40 -3.07
N ASP A 284 0.80 13.65 -2.88
CA ASP A 284 0.37 14.84 -3.64
C ASP A 284 1.12 14.97 -4.99
N VAL A 285 1.52 13.84 -5.55
CA VAL A 285 2.15 13.68 -6.86
C VAL A 285 1.44 12.56 -7.63
N GLY A 286 1.46 12.61 -8.97
CA GLY A 286 0.72 11.63 -9.76
C GLY A 286 -0.79 11.70 -9.52
N GLU A 287 -1.43 10.55 -9.46
CA GLU A 287 -2.88 10.36 -9.24
C GLU A 287 -3.17 9.34 -8.12
N GLY A 288 -2.12 8.72 -7.54
CA GLY A 288 -2.27 7.66 -6.55
C GLY A 288 -3.08 6.48 -7.10
N ALA A 289 -2.71 6.01 -8.31
CA ALA A 289 -3.45 4.96 -8.98
C ALA A 289 -3.10 3.58 -8.43
N HIS A 290 -1.80 3.23 -8.46
CA HIS A 290 -1.29 2.00 -7.87
C HIS A 290 -1.20 2.08 -6.34
N ASP A 291 -0.89 3.27 -5.82
CA ASP A 291 -0.61 3.55 -4.41
C ASP A 291 -1.63 4.58 -3.84
N ASP A 292 -2.78 4.20 -3.24
CA ASP A 292 -3.37 2.85 -3.24
C ASP A 292 -4.81 2.88 -3.81
N GLY A 293 -5.01 3.62 -4.90
CA GLY A 293 -6.31 3.64 -5.59
C GLY A 293 -6.78 2.23 -5.97
N THR A 294 -5.83 1.34 -6.36
CA THR A 294 -6.16 -0.03 -6.74
C THR A 294 -6.67 -0.87 -5.59
N GLY A 295 -6.09 -0.79 -4.40
CA GLY A 295 -6.56 -1.54 -3.24
C GLY A 295 -7.91 -1.06 -2.73
N ILE A 296 -8.13 0.27 -2.77
CA ILE A 296 -9.44 0.86 -2.44
C ILE A 296 -10.55 0.32 -3.32
N VAL A 297 -10.39 0.38 -4.65
CA VAL A 297 -11.45 -0.07 -5.55
C VAL A 297 -11.61 -1.59 -5.54
N GLN A 298 -10.54 -2.36 -5.35
CA GLN A 298 -10.62 -3.81 -5.17
C GLN A 298 -11.40 -4.17 -3.90
N SER A 299 -11.19 -3.46 -2.81
CA SER A 299 -11.89 -3.70 -1.54
C SER A 299 -13.40 -3.41 -1.65
N MET A 300 -13.79 -2.32 -2.32
CA MET A 300 -15.20 -2.04 -2.60
C MET A 300 -15.80 -3.07 -3.57
N GLU A 301 -15.05 -3.49 -4.57
CA GLU A 301 -15.49 -4.47 -5.58
C GLU A 301 -15.75 -5.85 -4.96
N VAL A 302 -15.05 -6.24 -3.89
CA VAL A 302 -15.37 -7.47 -3.13
C VAL A 302 -16.82 -7.46 -2.66
N LEU A 303 -17.29 -6.36 -2.07
CA LEU A 303 -18.69 -6.24 -1.64
C LEU A 303 -19.66 -6.30 -2.84
N ARG A 304 -19.32 -5.60 -3.93
CA ARG A 304 -20.14 -5.59 -5.15
C ARG A 304 -20.26 -6.98 -5.76
N ILE A 305 -19.13 -7.69 -5.92
CA ILE A 305 -19.11 -9.07 -6.45
C ILE A 305 -20.02 -9.98 -5.63
N MET A 306 -19.93 -9.93 -4.29
CA MET A 306 -20.73 -10.77 -3.41
C MET A 306 -22.22 -10.49 -3.56
N LYS A 307 -22.62 -9.22 -3.61
CA LYS A 307 -24.03 -8.84 -3.83
C LYS A 307 -24.51 -9.22 -5.23
N ALA A 308 -23.73 -8.99 -6.29
CA ALA A 308 -24.08 -9.27 -7.67
C ALA A 308 -24.24 -10.79 -7.94
N THR A 309 -23.41 -11.62 -7.32
CA THR A 309 -23.49 -13.08 -7.44
C THR A 309 -24.52 -13.72 -6.50
N GLY A 310 -25.17 -12.91 -5.65
CA GLY A 310 -26.16 -13.39 -4.69
C GLY A 310 -25.56 -14.19 -3.52
N TYR A 311 -24.23 -14.06 -3.28
CA TYR A 311 -23.60 -14.71 -2.13
C TYR A 311 -24.09 -14.08 -0.82
N LYS A 312 -24.53 -14.93 0.10
CA LYS A 312 -24.99 -14.52 1.43
C LYS A 312 -23.95 -14.98 2.47
N PRO A 313 -23.06 -14.09 2.94
CA PRO A 313 -22.04 -14.49 3.90
C PRO A 313 -22.65 -14.83 5.26
N ALA A 314 -22.04 -15.79 5.95
CA ALA A 314 -22.38 -16.10 7.33
C ALA A 314 -21.80 -15.07 8.30
N CYS A 315 -20.57 -14.63 8.06
CA CYS A 315 -19.88 -13.57 8.80
C CYS A 315 -20.10 -12.20 8.14
N THR A 316 -19.95 -11.12 8.88
CA THR A 316 -19.97 -9.76 8.33
C THR A 316 -18.72 -9.52 7.48
N ILE A 317 -18.91 -9.11 6.22
CA ILE A 317 -17.83 -8.67 5.34
C ILE A 317 -17.77 -7.16 5.37
N ARG A 318 -16.61 -6.60 5.68
CA ARG A 318 -16.41 -5.15 5.85
C ARG A 318 -15.31 -4.65 4.93
N ALA A 319 -15.63 -3.70 4.03
CA ALA A 319 -14.64 -2.91 3.33
C ALA A 319 -14.28 -1.69 4.18
N VAL A 320 -12.96 -1.44 4.35
CA VAL A 320 -12.43 -0.28 5.06
C VAL A 320 -11.47 0.46 4.16
N LEU A 321 -11.80 1.73 3.88
CA LEU A 321 -10.94 2.65 3.15
C LEU A 321 -10.23 3.48 4.21
N TYR A 322 -8.98 3.14 4.51
CA TYR A 322 -8.20 3.76 5.58
C TYR A 322 -7.67 5.13 5.14
N ILE A 323 -7.62 6.09 6.06
CA ILE A 323 -7.04 7.42 5.79
C ILE A 323 -5.72 7.58 6.52
N ASN A 324 -4.74 8.20 5.84
CA ASN A 324 -3.42 8.53 6.39
C ASN A 324 -2.51 7.33 6.66
N GLU A 325 -2.35 6.45 5.69
CA GLU A 325 -1.27 5.47 5.67
C GLU A 325 0.08 6.16 5.42
N GLU A 326 0.13 7.03 4.41
CA GLU A 326 1.34 7.66 3.85
C GLU A 326 2.16 8.50 4.86
N PHE A 327 1.52 9.08 5.87
CA PHE A 327 2.20 9.85 6.92
C PHE A 327 2.30 9.15 8.28
N GLY A 328 1.65 8.00 8.49
CA GLY A 328 1.79 7.35 9.79
C GLY A 328 0.78 6.33 10.24
N ASN A 329 -0.17 5.88 9.39
CA ASN A 329 -1.16 4.84 9.70
C ASN A 329 -2.20 5.22 10.77
N ASP A 330 -2.56 6.50 10.88
CA ASP A 330 -3.58 6.92 11.87
C ASP A 330 -4.94 6.26 11.62
N GLY A 331 -5.27 5.93 10.36
CA GLY A 331 -6.50 5.25 9.97
C GLY A 331 -6.59 3.84 10.53
N GLY A 332 -5.56 3.02 10.30
CA GLY A 332 -5.48 1.64 10.79
C GLY A 332 -5.43 1.56 12.32
N GLU A 333 -4.61 2.40 12.95
CA GLU A 333 -4.50 2.49 14.41
C GLU A 333 -5.84 2.92 15.07
N THR A 334 -6.52 3.92 14.50
CA THR A 334 -7.82 4.37 15.00
C THR A 334 -8.87 3.27 14.83
N TYR A 335 -8.88 2.60 13.67
CA TYR A 335 -9.80 1.50 13.44
C TYR A 335 -9.62 0.36 14.45
N ALA A 336 -8.38 -0.09 14.67
CA ALA A 336 -8.08 -1.14 15.64
C ALA A 336 -8.44 -0.75 17.08
N LYS A 337 -8.18 0.51 17.47
CA LYS A 337 -8.57 1.04 18.77
C LYS A 337 -10.08 1.00 18.96
N VAL A 338 -10.86 1.54 18.00
CA VAL A 338 -12.33 1.53 18.06
C VAL A 338 -12.88 0.12 18.03
N ALA A 339 -12.27 -0.78 17.25
CA ALA A 339 -12.63 -2.19 17.21
C ALA A 339 -12.52 -2.85 18.59
N LYS A 340 -11.42 -2.60 19.29
CA LYS A 340 -11.19 -3.10 20.66
C LYS A 340 -12.21 -2.51 21.64
N GLU A 341 -12.47 -1.21 21.59
CA GLU A 341 -13.45 -0.52 22.45
C GLU A 341 -14.88 -1.04 22.25
N LYS A 342 -15.22 -1.40 21.01
CA LYS A 342 -16.55 -1.93 20.63
C LYS A 342 -16.67 -3.44 20.79
N GLY A 343 -15.58 -4.13 21.08
CA GLY A 343 -15.57 -5.59 21.18
C GLY A 343 -15.83 -6.29 19.82
N TRP A 344 -15.42 -5.68 18.69
CA TRP A 344 -15.57 -6.29 17.37
C TRP A 344 -14.65 -7.51 17.23
N GLU A 345 -15.20 -8.63 16.82
CA GLU A 345 -14.46 -9.89 16.63
C GLU A 345 -13.96 -9.99 15.18
N HIS A 346 -12.71 -9.57 14.92
CA HIS A 346 -12.07 -9.74 13.62
C HIS A 346 -11.47 -11.14 13.51
N ILE A 347 -12.00 -11.94 12.56
CA ILE A 347 -11.51 -13.29 12.29
C ILE A 347 -10.45 -13.31 11.20
N ALA A 348 -10.54 -12.37 10.25
CA ALA A 348 -9.52 -12.15 9.25
C ALA A 348 -9.55 -10.70 8.74
N ALA A 349 -8.42 -10.26 8.18
CA ALA A 349 -8.33 -9.04 7.39
C ALA A 349 -7.41 -9.26 6.17
N ILE A 350 -7.76 -8.64 5.04
CA ILE A 350 -7.03 -8.73 3.78
C ILE A 350 -6.74 -7.30 3.33
N GLU A 351 -5.49 -6.98 3.09
CA GLU A 351 -5.06 -5.68 2.54
C GLU A 351 -4.54 -5.84 1.12
N SER A 352 -4.86 -4.89 0.26
CA SER A 352 -4.28 -4.75 -1.06
C SER A 352 -3.58 -3.39 -1.14
N ASP A 353 -2.25 -3.41 -1.09
CA ASP A 353 -1.36 -2.24 -1.14
C ASP A 353 -0.05 -2.61 -1.85
N GLY A 354 -0.16 -3.23 -3.00
CA GLY A 354 0.97 -3.64 -3.84
C GLY A 354 0.79 -3.23 -5.30
N GLY A 355 -0.21 -2.38 -5.56
CA GLY A 355 -0.60 -1.93 -6.90
C GLY A 355 -1.49 -2.90 -7.65
N GLY A 356 -2.07 -2.43 -8.75
CA GLY A 356 -3.01 -3.17 -9.60
C GLY A 356 -2.35 -4.08 -10.62
N PHE A 357 -1.30 -4.81 -10.24
CA PHE A 357 -0.60 -5.75 -11.11
C PHE A 357 -1.19 -7.15 -11.04
N THR A 358 -0.69 -8.06 -11.90
CA THR A 358 -1.15 -9.45 -11.94
C THR A 358 -1.08 -10.10 -10.56
N PRO A 359 -2.21 -10.58 -9.99
CA PRO A 359 -2.19 -11.25 -8.70
C PRO A 359 -1.43 -12.59 -8.76
N LYS A 360 -0.65 -12.89 -7.72
CA LYS A 360 0.17 -14.11 -7.59
C LYS A 360 -0.28 -15.01 -6.46
N GLY A 361 -1.08 -14.51 -5.52
CA GLY A 361 -1.55 -15.23 -4.33
C GLY A 361 -1.66 -14.33 -3.12
N PHE A 362 -1.40 -14.90 -1.93
CA PHE A 362 -1.52 -14.16 -0.68
C PHE A 362 -0.33 -14.41 0.25
N SER A 363 0.16 -13.35 0.87
CA SER A 363 1.01 -13.43 2.06
C SER A 363 0.12 -13.56 3.29
N CYS A 364 0.54 -14.37 4.26
CA CYS A 364 -0.27 -14.70 5.43
C CYS A 364 0.52 -14.49 6.73
N ASP A 365 0.11 -13.53 7.53
CA ASP A 365 0.61 -13.31 8.89
C ASP A 365 -0.41 -13.90 9.88
N ALA A 366 -0.23 -15.18 10.20
CA ALA A 366 -1.16 -15.97 11.00
C ALA A 366 -0.43 -17.13 11.68
N GLN A 367 -1.13 -17.92 12.48
CA GLN A 367 -0.62 -19.17 13.10
C GLN A 367 -0.27 -20.20 12.02
N ASP A 368 0.63 -21.16 12.32
CA ASP A 368 1.07 -22.19 11.36
C ASP A 368 -0.09 -22.98 10.76
N SER A 369 -1.02 -23.42 11.58
CA SER A 369 -2.21 -24.17 11.13
C SER A 369 -3.09 -23.35 10.18
N GLN A 370 -3.19 -22.04 10.37
CA GLN A 370 -3.94 -21.13 9.51
C GLN A 370 -3.21 -20.89 8.18
N VAL A 371 -1.87 -20.78 8.22
CA VAL A 371 -1.03 -20.70 7.00
C VAL A 371 -1.17 -21.99 6.19
N ASP A 372 -1.14 -23.16 6.83
CA ASP A 372 -1.28 -24.45 6.14
C ASP A 372 -2.70 -24.64 5.57
N TRP A 373 -3.72 -24.16 6.29
CA TRP A 373 -5.07 -24.07 5.72
C TRP A 373 -5.11 -23.17 4.48
N ALA A 374 -4.53 -21.99 4.52
CA ALA A 374 -4.48 -21.08 3.37
C ALA A 374 -3.79 -21.73 2.17
N LYS A 375 -2.66 -22.44 2.38
CA LYS A 375 -1.97 -23.20 1.32
C LYS A 375 -2.87 -24.28 0.71
N SER A 376 -3.75 -24.91 1.50
CA SER A 376 -4.67 -25.95 1.00
C SER A 376 -5.71 -25.41 0.01
N LEU A 377 -5.90 -24.09 -0.07
CA LEU A 377 -6.79 -23.44 -1.02
C LEU A 377 -6.18 -23.33 -2.43
N MET A 378 -4.90 -23.57 -2.60
CA MET A 378 -4.19 -23.41 -3.87
C MET A 378 -4.91 -24.01 -5.09
N PRO A 379 -5.46 -25.23 -5.05
CA PRO A 379 -6.15 -25.82 -6.21
C PRO A 379 -7.35 -25.00 -6.73
N PHE A 380 -7.94 -24.13 -5.91
CA PHE A 380 -9.04 -23.26 -6.32
C PHE A 380 -8.54 -21.97 -6.99
N PHE A 381 -7.29 -21.60 -6.76
CA PHE A 381 -6.67 -20.37 -7.26
C PHE A 381 -5.74 -20.59 -8.45
N GLU A 382 -5.12 -21.77 -8.57
CA GLU A 382 -4.26 -22.15 -9.72
C GLU A 382 -4.91 -21.92 -11.09
N PRO A 383 -6.22 -22.21 -11.31
CA PRO A 383 -6.88 -21.92 -12.59
C PRO A 383 -6.88 -20.45 -12.99
N TYR A 384 -6.58 -19.55 -12.04
CA TYR A 384 -6.51 -18.09 -12.21
C TYR A 384 -5.09 -17.55 -12.10
N ASN A 385 -4.07 -18.42 -12.19
CA ASN A 385 -2.64 -18.12 -12.12
C ASN A 385 -2.15 -17.58 -10.77
N LEU A 386 -2.83 -17.92 -9.67
CA LEU A 386 -2.34 -17.63 -8.32
C LEU A 386 -1.70 -18.90 -7.73
N TYR A 387 -0.40 -18.87 -7.49
CA TYR A 387 0.39 -20.03 -7.07
C TYR A 387 1.12 -19.82 -5.74
N SER A 388 0.85 -18.72 -5.01
CA SER A 388 1.59 -18.39 -3.81
C SER A 388 0.66 -18.15 -2.61
N PHE A 389 0.72 -19.06 -1.65
CA PHE A 389 0.18 -18.86 -0.31
C PHE A 389 1.32 -19.13 0.67
N LYS A 390 1.85 -18.09 1.28
CA LYS A 390 3.06 -18.21 2.10
C LYS A 390 2.97 -17.33 3.35
N ARG A 391 3.69 -17.74 4.40
CA ARG A 391 3.90 -16.88 5.55
C ARG A 391 4.64 -15.61 5.13
N GLY A 392 4.19 -14.47 5.63
CA GLY A 392 4.84 -13.18 5.36
C GLY A 392 4.09 -12.02 5.98
N TRP A 393 4.49 -10.83 5.61
CA TRP A 393 3.88 -9.57 6.02
C TRP A 393 2.47 -9.41 5.41
N SER A 394 1.56 -8.73 6.12
CA SER A 394 0.15 -8.66 5.76
C SER A 394 -0.35 -7.27 5.33
N GLY A 395 0.31 -6.21 5.77
CA GLY A 395 -0.09 -4.83 5.46
C GLY A 395 0.11 -3.89 6.63
N VAL A 396 0.09 -2.59 6.35
CA VAL A 396 0.27 -1.51 7.33
C VAL A 396 -1.04 -1.23 8.03
N ASP A 397 -2.13 -1.08 7.28
CA ASP A 397 -3.43 -0.65 7.80
C ASP A 397 -4.10 -1.72 8.67
N ILE A 398 -4.00 -2.98 8.27
CA ILE A 398 -4.57 -4.10 9.03
C ILE A 398 -3.64 -4.64 10.12
N GLY A 399 -2.37 -4.27 10.08
CA GLY A 399 -1.36 -4.71 11.07
C GLY A 399 -1.78 -4.52 12.52
N PRO A 400 -2.39 -3.38 12.90
CA PRO A 400 -2.89 -3.14 14.26
C PRO A 400 -3.99 -4.11 14.73
N LEU A 401 -4.65 -4.85 13.85
CA LEU A 401 -5.63 -5.90 14.19
C LEU A 401 -4.98 -7.21 14.66
N LYS A 402 -3.67 -7.31 14.63
CA LYS A 402 -2.93 -8.51 15.04
C LYS A 402 -3.13 -8.79 16.53
N ASN A 403 -3.78 -9.90 16.86
CA ASN A 403 -4.06 -10.32 18.24
C ASN A 403 -3.73 -11.80 18.52
N GLY A 404 -3.06 -12.48 17.58
CA GLY A 404 -2.69 -13.89 17.67
C GLY A 404 -3.77 -14.89 17.19
N SER A 405 -5.02 -14.47 16.99
CA SER A 405 -6.10 -15.30 16.44
C SER A 405 -6.61 -14.81 15.09
N THR A 406 -6.58 -13.52 14.82
CA THR A 406 -6.97 -12.91 13.54
C THR A 406 -5.98 -13.32 12.44
N MET A 407 -6.49 -13.85 11.34
CA MET A 407 -5.69 -14.14 10.13
C MET A 407 -5.51 -12.86 9.33
N LEU A 408 -4.27 -12.42 9.16
CA LEU A 408 -3.97 -11.24 8.34
C LEU A 408 -3.36 -11.67 7.00
N PHE A 409 -3.85 -11.08 5.91
CA PHE A 409 -3.39 -11.39 4.56
C PHE A 409 -3.06 -10.12 3.78
N ALA A 410 -2.02 -10.19 2.93
CA ALA A 410 -1.80 -9.23 1.86
C ALA A 410 -2.06 -9.89 0.51
N LEU A 411 -2.76 -9.22 -0.40
CA LEU A 411 -2.80 -9.60 -1.80
C LEU A 411 -1.41 -9.45 -2.40
N MET A 412 -0.81 -10.54 -2.83
CA MET A 412 0.48 -10.53 -3.52
C MET A 412 0.30 -10.38 -5.02
N VAL A 413 0.94 -9.39 -5.58
CA VAL A 413 0.96 -9.12 -7.02
C VAL A 413 2.36 -9.30 -7.62
N ASP A 414 2.49 -9.20 -8.94
CA ASP A 414 3.79 -9.08 -9.60
C ASP A 414 4.37 -7.69 -9.37
N GLY A 415 5.03 -7.49 -8.24
CA GLY A 415 5.53 -6.21 -7.79
C GLY A 415 6.85 -5.76 -8.42
N GLN A 416 7.34 -6.42 -9.52
CA GLN A 416 8.63 -6.06 -10.12
C GLN A 416 8.68 -4.61 -10.62
N ARG A 417 7.53 -4.06 -11.03
CA ARG A 417 7.39 -2.70 -11.55
C ARG A 417 6.72 -1.72 -10.57
N TYR A 418 6.35 -2.16 -9.37
CA TYR A 418 5.66 -1.29 -8.40
C TYR A 418 6.45 0.00 -8.13
N PHE A 419 7.76 -0.13 -7.90
CA PHE A 419 8.65 0.99 -7.64
C PHE A 419 9.05 1.81 -8.88
N ASP A 420 8.51 1.52 -10.07
CA ASP A 420 8.57 2.43 -11.22
C ASP A 420 7.53 3.56 -11.08
N PHE A 421 6.48 3.34 -10.28
CA PHE A 421 5.34 4.26 -10.11
C PHE A 421 5.23 4.84 -8.71
N HIS A 422 5.48 4.02 -7.70
CA HIS A 422 5.32 4.33 -6.27
C HIS A 422 5.92 5.69 -5.91
N HIS A 423 5.07 6.59 -5.37
CA HIS A 423 5.41 7.92 -4.89
C HIS A 423 5.92 8.90 -5.96
N THR A 424 5.46 8.78 -7.20
CA THR A 424 5.91 9.63 -8.31
C THR A 424 4.78 10.24 -9.11
N ASP A 425 5.13 11.24 -9.98
CA ASP A 425 4.20 11.77 -10.99
C ASP A 425 3.79 10.73 -12.04
N ASN A 426 4.43 9.55 -12.06
CA ASN A 426 4.13 8.45 -12.98
C ASN A 426 3.08 7.48 -12.44
N ASP A 427 2.67 7.60 -11.17
CA ASP A 427 1.56 6.82 -10.61
C ASP A 427 0.23 7.37 -11.10
N ARG A 428 -0.19 6.89 -12.27
CA ARG A 428 -1.34 7.37 -13.03
C ARG A 428 -2.25 6.23 -13.44
N PHE A 429 -3.52 6.53 -13.64
CA PHE A 429 -4.55 5.60 -14.12
C PHE A 429 -4.13 4.82 -15.38
N GLU A 430 -3.49 5.48 -16.35
CA GLU A 430 -3.06 4.86 -17.61
C GLU A 430 -2.06 3.72 -17.43
N ASN A 431 -1.39 3.65 -16.30
CA ASN A 431 -0.42 2.61 -15.97
C ASN A 431 -1.07 1.38 -15.32
N VAL A 432 -2.36 1.45 -14.97
CA VAL A 432 -3.11 0.33 -14.38
C VAL A 432 -3.76 -0.50 -15.49
N ASN A 433 -3.48 -1.79 -15.49
CA ASN A 433 -4.12 -2.72 -16.40
C ASN A 433 -5.50 -3.13 -15.86
N LYS A 434 -6.56 -2.85 -16.67
CA LYS A 434 -7.94 -3.15 -16.31
C LYS A 434 -8.14 -4.59 -15.87
N ARG A 435 -7.60 -5.55 -16.65
CA ARG A 435 -7.82 -6.98 -16.38
C ARG A 435 -7.10 -7.44 -15.11
N GLU A 436 -5.88 -6.97 -14.88
CA GLU A 436 -5.10 -7.32 -13.69
C GLU A 436 -5.77 -6.80 -12.42
N LEU A 437 -6.29 -5.57 -12.45
CA LEU A 437 -7.05 -4.96 -11.35
C LEU A 437 -8.26 -5.81 -10.95
N GLU A 438 -9.08 -6.21 -11.93
CA GLU A 438 -10.29 -7.02 -11.69
C GLU A 438 -9.95 -8.44 -11.22
N LEU A 439 -8.85 -9.03 -11.70
CA LEU A 439 -8.35 -10.30 -11.19
C LEU A 439 -7.96 -10.21 -9.72
N GLY A 440 -7.38 -9.09 -9.28
CA GLY A 440 -7.08 -8.83 -7.87
C GLY A 440 -8.34 -8.82 -7.01
N ALA A 441 -9.36 -8.06 -7.40
CA ALA A 441 -10.64 -8.00 -6.69
C ALA A 441 -11.32 -9.37 -6.57
N ALA A 442 -11.38 -10.13 -7.67
CA ALA A 442 -11.94 -11.48 -7.68
C ALA A 442 -11.16 -12.44 -6.78
N SER A 443 -9.83 -12.30 -6.73
CA SER A 443 -8.98 -13.09 -5.85
C SER A 443 -9.28 -12.82 -4.37
N MET A 444 -9.42 -11.55 -3.99
CA MET A 444 -9.80 -11.16 -2.62
C MET A 444 -11.20 -11.68 -2.27
N ALA A 445 -12.20 -11.52 -3.15
CA ALA A 445 -13.56 -12.05 -2.93
C ALA A 445 -13.55 -13.56 -2.73
N SER A 446 -12.71 -14.29 -3.49
CA SER A 446 -12.56 -15.75 -3.37
C SER A 446 -11.93 -16.14 -2.03
N LEU A 447 -10.92 -15.42 -1.54
CA LEU A 447 -10.32 -15.68 -0.24
C LEU A 447 -11.33 -15.39 0.90
N VAL A 448 -12.07 -14.28 0.82
CA VAL A 448 -13.15 -13.95 1.77
C VAL A 448 -14.19 -15.08 1.82
N TYR A 449 -14.60 -15.61 0.67
CA TYR A 449 -15.51 -16.77 0.60
C TYR A 449 -14.96 -17.96 1.38
N PHE A 450 -13.71 -18.35 1.17
CA PHE A 450 -13.14 -19.51 1.86
C PHE A 450 -12.98 -19.28 3.37
N ILE A 451 -12.66 -18.07 3.79
CA ILE A 451 -12.61 -17.71 5.21
C ILE A 451 -13.99 -17.84 5.83
N ASP A 452 -15.02 -17.31 5.19
CA ASP A 452 -16.40 -17.41 5.65
C ASP A 452 -16.87 -18.88 5.74
N GLN A 453 -16.58 -19.70 4.72
CA GLN A 453 -16.87 -21.13 4.72
C GLN A 453 -16.13 -21.91 5.83
N LYS A 454 -14.88 -21.52 6.14
CA LYS A 454 -14.11 -22.11 7.23
C LYS A 454 -14.81 -21.90 8.58
N ILE A 455 -15.26 -20.67 8.85
CA ILE A 455 -15.95 -20.34 10.10
C ILE A 455 -17.27 -21.08 10.23
N GLN A 456 -18.03 -21.20 9.15
CA GLN A 456 -19.29 -21.99 9.15
C GLN A 456 -19.05 -23.46 9.52
N LYS A 457 -17.95 -24.06 9.06
CA LYS A 457 -17.61 -25.46 9.35
C LYS A 457 -17.08 -25.68 10.77
N GLU A 458 -16.36 -24.69 11.32
CA GLU A 458 -15.69 -24.79 12.63
C GLU A 458 -16.56 -24.32 13.80
N THR A 459 -17.60 -23.53 13.54
CA THR A 459 -18.50 -23.02 14.57
C THR A 459 -19.79 -23.86 14.58
N PRO A 460 -20.10 -24.62 15.65
CA PRO A 460 -21.35 -25.35 15.75
C PRO A 460 -22.54 -24.40 15.59
N GLN A 461 -23.50 -24.77 14.74
CA GLN A 461 -24.80 -24.09 14.70
C GLN A 461 -25.47 -24.27 16.07
N LYS A 462 -25.82 -23.17 16.73
CA LYS A 462 -26.58 -23.20 18.01
C LYS A 462 -27.99 -23.62 17.78
#